data_ca1b8763b837daa8ea4616162b9cbe3c
#
_entry.id   ca1b8763b837daa8ea4616162b9cbe3c
#
_cell.length_a   1.000
_cell.length_b   1.000
_cell.length_c   1.000
_cell.angle_alpha   90.00
_cell.angle_beta   90.00
_cell.angle_gamma   90.00
#
_symmetry.space_group_name_H-M   'P 1'
#
loop_
_entity.id
_entity.type
_entity.pdbx_description
1 polymer ?
#
loop_
_entity_poly.entity_id
_entity_poly.type
_entity_poly.pdbx_seq_one_letter_code
_entity_poly.pdbx_strand_id
1 'polypeptide(L)'
;MDNTKLQRLKEVLSVPTHSRNEKLMIEYLEKVLKDKGFKYQKDKMGNIFVTKGKTEYFPLFVSHTDTVHRVNTNLKVVQLEEENEIILTGVDKETLKPSGIGGDDKCGVFLCLEMLDTLDNVKVAFFVSEEIGCLGSKKAVSTNPQFFQNVGYAIQYDSPKGNSMSMSLMGKDLFNKTSDFGEKVSPLILEHGINDWARHPYTDIWPLIDTFNFSCLNLAAGYHRYHTDNEYVVVSEVQNGFELGLKLHQELGENFYERKKEVNKFNTLFGYGEKQIINEEEDDDLFFDEEEDFEDFGNEEYFYSGEKETKNQFVDLWDYEEFNGGYDIQKTLFDSYGDHTTEFDW
;
A
#
# COMPACT_ATOMS: atom_id res chain seq x y z
N MET A 1 3.38 -19.23 5.06
CA MET A 1 4.38 -18.59 4.15
C MET A 1 5.63 -19.44 4.10
N ASP A 2 6.25 -19.65 2.92
CA ASP A 2 7.54 -20.34 2.84
C ASP A 2 8.71 -19.44 3.25
N ASN A 3 9.88 -20.04 3.51
CA ASN A 3 11.04 -19.30 4.01
C ASN A 3 11.55 -18.22 3.03
N THR A 4 11.43 -18.45 1.73
CA THR A 4 11.89 -17.48 0.71
C THR A 4 11.03 -16.23 0.73
N LYS A 5 9.71 -16.39 0.80
CA LYS A 5 8.77 -15.27 0.90
C LYS A 5 8.89 -14.55 2.25
N LEU A 6 9.05 -15.29 3.36
CA LEU A 6 9.27 -14.70 4.68
C LEU A 6 10.54 -13.85 4.70
N GLN A 7 11.62 -14.35 4.10
CA GLN A 7 12.86 -13.59 3.98
C GLN A 7 12.66 -12.30 3.19
N ARG A 8 11.98 -12.37 2.04
CA ARG A 8 11.67 -11.21 1.23
C ARG A 8 10.78 -10.18 1.97
N LEU A 9 9.78 -10.66 2.73
CA LEU A 9 8.96 -9.77 3.57
C LEU A 9 9.84 -9.01 4.57
N LYS A 10 10.75 -9.70 5.25
CA LYS A 10 11.71 -9.07 6.18
C LYS A 10 12.62 -8.06 5.47
N GLU A 11 13.06 -8.35 4.25
CA GLU A 11 13.88 -7.42 3.46
C GLU A 11 13.11 -6.14 3.16
N VAL A 12 11.88 -6.25 2.64
CA VAL A 12 11.02 -5.09 2.37
C VAL A 12 10.77 -4.28 3.65
N LEU A 13 10.41 -4.96 4.75
CA LEU A 13 10.15 -4.31 6.03
C LEU A 13 11.39 -3.60 6.61
N SER A 14 12.60 -4.08 6.26
CA SER A 14 13.86 -3.49 6.73
C SER A 14 14.26 -2.22 5.99
N VAL A 15 13.64 -1.90 4.86
CA VAL A 15 13.99 -0.71 4.06
C VAL A 15 13.46 0.55 4.75
N PRO A 16 14.32 1.49 5.18
CA PRO A 16 13.87 2.74 5.77
C PRO A 16 13.18 3.62 4.72
N THR A 17 12.03 4.15 5.07
CA THR A 17 11.27 5.06 4.20
C THR A 17 10.39 5.99 5.05
N HIS A 18 10.04 7.15 4.50
CA HIS A 18 9.17 8.16 5.11
C HIS A 18 8.60 9.04 4.00
N SER A 19 7.43 9.62 4.19
CA SER A 19 6.84 10.57 3.23
C SER A 19 7.83 11.66 2.83
N ARG A 20 7.98 11.90 1.52
CA ARG A 20 8.98 12.80 0.90
C ARG A 20 10.44 12.35 1.05
N ASN A 21 10.70 11.19 1.63
CA ASN A 21 12.04 10.62 1.76
C ASN A 21 12.02 9.11 1.48
N GLU A 22 11.45 8.72 0.35
CA GLU A 22 11.26 7.34 -0.10
C GLU A 22 12.44 6.83 -0.95
N LYS A 23 13.52 7.58 -1.04
CA LYS A 23 14.65 7.27 -1.93
C LYS A 23 15.14 5.83 -1.79
N LEU A 24 15.34 5.35 -0.55
CA LEU A 24 15.86 3.99 -0.30
C LEU A 24 14.86 2.92 -0.74
N MET A 25 13.57 3.12 -0.52
CA MET A 25 12.53 2.19 -0.97
C MET A 25 12.42 2.18 -2.49
N ILE A 26 12.48 3.34 -3.13
CA ILE A 26 12.50 3.46 -4.60
C ILE A 26 13.71 2.73 -5.19
N GLU A 27 14.91 2.94 -4.64
CA GLU A 27 16.14 2.26 -5.07
C GLU A 27 16.06 0.74 -4.87
N TYR A 28 15.49 0.29 -3.75
CA TYR A 28 15.22 -1.12 -3.49
C TYR A 28 14.30 -1.73 -4.55
N LEU A 29 13.16 -1.08 -4.83
CA LEU A 29 12.21 -1.53 -5.84
C LEU A 29 12.85 -1.57 -7.23
N GLU A 30 13.57 -0.50 -7.64
CA GLU A 30 14.27 -0.47 -8.91
C GLU A 30 15.29 -1.62 -9.04
N LYS A 31 16.01 -1.92 -7.95
CA LYS A 31 16.94 -3.06 -7.92
C LYS A 31 16.21 -4.39 -8.09
N VAL A 32 15.16 -4.65 -7.30
CA VAL A 32 14.39 -5.89 -7.37
C VAL A 32 13.80 -6.09 -8.77
N LEU A 33 13.21 -5.05 -9.35
CA LEU A 33 12.61 -5.11 -10.68
C LEU A 33 13.65 -5.37 -11.77
N LYS A 34 14.82 -4.73 -11.70
CA LYS A 34 15.95 -4.95 -12.63
C LYS A 34 16.53 -6.35 -12.52
N ASP A 35 16.77 -6.84 -11.29
CA ASP A 35 17.34 -8.16 -11.04
C ASP A 35 16.42 -9.28 -11.58
N LYS A 36 15.12 -9.06 -11.55
CA LYS A 36 14.10 -9.97 -12.10
C LYS A 36 13.78 -9.73 -13.59
N GLY A 37 14.38 -8.74 -14.22
CA GLY A 37 14.20 -8.41 -15.63
C GLY A 37 12.85 -7.75 -15.96
N PHE A 38 12.13 -7.22 -14.97
CA PHE A 38 10.89 -6.48 -15.22
C PHE A 38 11.17 -5.10 -15.79
N LYS A 39 10.41 -4.73 -16.82
CA LYS A 39 10.40 -3.37 -17.35
C LYS A 39 9.46 -2.52 -16.51
N TYR A 40 9.93 -1.36 -16.11
CA TYR A 40 9.14 -0.40 -15.33
C TYR A 40 9.33 1.02 -15.87
N GLN A 41 8.40 1.87 -15.50
CA GLN A 41 8.48 3.33 -15.70
C GLN A 41 8.51 3.99 -14.32
N LYS A 42 9.29 5.05 -14.19
CA LYS A 42 9.30 5.90 -13.01
C LYS A 42 8.97 7.32 -13.42
N ASP A 43 8.00 7.94 -12.75
CA ASP A 43 7.67 9.32 -12.99
C ASP A 43 8.57 10.29 -12.22
N LYS A 44 8.33 11.59 -12.38
CA LYS A 44 9.15 12.63 -11.73
C LYS A 44 8.96 12.69 -10.21
N MET A 45 7.85 12.18 -9.69
CA MET A 45 7.62 12.13 -8.24
C MET A 45 8.29 10.91 -7.60
N GLY A 46 8.64 9.88 -8.39
CA GLY A 46 9.19 8.63 -7.90
C GLY A 46 8.20 7.47 -7.92
N ASN A 47 6.94 7.68 -8.35
CA ASN A 47 6.02 6.56 -8.55
C ASN A 47 6.59 5.57 -9.56
N ILE A 48 6.43 4.27 -9.28
CA ILE A 48 6.91 3.18 -10.14
C ILE A 48 5.72 2.42 -10.73
N PHE A 49 5.75 2.22 -12.03
CA PHE A 49 4.70 1.54 -12.80
C PHE A 49 5.28 0.34 -13.53
N VAL A 50 4.69 -0.83 -13.34
CA VAL A 50 5.11 -2.07 -13.98
C VAL A 50 3.94 -2.64 -14.78
N THR A 51 4.20 -3.07 -16.01
CA THR A 51 3.26 -3.87 -16.80
C THR A 51 3.96 -5.15 -17.24
N LYS A 52 3.42 -6.29 -16.85
CA LYS A 52 3.86 -7.63 -17.25
C LYS A 52 2.80 -8.28 -18.12
N GLY A 53 3.24 -8.93 -19.19
CA GLY A 53 2.36 -9.67 -20.09
C GLY A 53 1.65 -8.80 -21.13
N LYS A 54 0.60 -9.38 -21.72
CA LYS A 54 -0.21 -8.75 -22.77
C LYS A 54 -1.63 -9.29 -22.74
N THR A 55 -2.57 -8.45 -22.41
CA THR A 55 -4.00 -8.77 -22.37
C THR A 55 -4.82 -7.52 -22.74
N GLU A 56 -6.12 -7.68 -22.93
CA GLU A 56 -7.04 -6.57 -23.16
C GLU A 56 -7.24 -5.75 -21.89
N TYR A 57 -7.47 -6.42 -20.76
CA TYR A 57 -7.64 -5.78 -19.45
C TYR A 57 -6.72 -6.43 -18.41
N PHE A 58 -6.05 -5.62 -17.62
CA PHE A 58 -5.14 -6.05 -16.58
C PHE A 58 -5.75 -5.92 -15.19
N PRO A 59 -5.52 -6.89 -14.28
CA PRO A 59 -5.59 -6.60 -12.85
C PRO A 59 -4.50 -5.57 -12.51
N LEU A 60 -4.85 -4.60 -11.66
CA LEU A 60 -3.89 -3.64 -11.10
C LEU A 60 -3.75 -3.88 -9.60
N PHE A 61 -2.52 -4.09 -9.14
CA PHE A 61 -2.19 -4.11 -7.72
C PHE A 61 -1.48 -2.83 -7.32
N VAL A 62 -1.84 -2.29 -6.16
CA VAL A 62 -1.43 -0.97 -5.69
C VAL A 62 -0.88 -1.07 -4.27
N SER A 63 0.18 -0.34 -4.00
CA SER A 63 0.69 -0.06 -2.65
C SER A 63 1.41 1.28 -2.62
N HIS A 64 1.64 1.82 -1.41
CA HIS A 64 2.48 3.00 -1.27
C HIS A 64 3.85 2.67 -0.68
N THR A 65 4.80 3.57 -0.87
CA THR A 65 6.22 3.36 -0.56
C THR A 65 6.69 4.12 0.66
N ASP A 66 5.94 5.11 1.09
CA ASP A 66 6.22 5.89 2.29
C ASP A 66 5.63 5.25 3.55
N THR A 67 6.01 5.76 4.68
CA THR A 67 5.45 5.49 6.00
C THR A 67 5.46 6.77 6.81
N VAL A 68 4.70 6.84 7.89
CA VAL A 68 4.76 7.96 8.86
C VAL A 68 6.03 7.94 9.71
N HIS A 69 6.73 6.81 9.77
CA HIS A 69 7.92 6.64 10.61
C HIS A 69 9.11 7.39 10.03
N ARG A 70 9.85 8.10 10.90
CA ARG A 70 11.10 8.73 10.48
C ARG A 70 12.08 7.68 9.97
N VAL A 71 12.87 8.06 8.96
CA VAL A 71 13.91 7.18 8.43
C VAL A 71 14.87 6.77 9.56
N ASN A 72 14.88 5.49 9.87
CA ASN A 72 15.77 4.89 10.85
C ASN A 72 16.64 3.83 10.16
N THR A 73 17.90 4.17 9.90
CA THR A 73 18.88 3.24 9.30
C THR A 73 19.34 2.16 10.29
N ASN A 74 19.04 2.32 11.56
CA ASN A 74 19.32 1.33 12.61
C ASN A 74 18.13 0.38 12.84
N LEU A 75 17.06 0.50 12.07
CA LEU A 75 15.92 -0.41 12.15
C LEU A 75 16.37 -1.86 11.93
N LYS A 76 15.99 -2.74 12.83
CA LYS A 76 16.12 -4.19 12.73
C LYS A 76 14.74 -4.83 12.81
N VAL A 77 14.40 -5.64 11.83
CA VAL A 77 13.22 -6.50 11.89
C VAL A 77 13.51 -7.69 12.81
N VAL A 78 12.69 -7.86 13.82
CA VAL A 78 12.75 -8.96 14.78
C VAL A 78 11.58 -9.89 14.55
N GLN A 79 11.83 -11.19 14.55
CA GLN A 79 10.81 -12.23 14.51
C GLN A 79 10.52 -12.71 15.92
N LEU A 80 9.25 -12.74 16.27
CA LEU A 80 8.70 -13.37 17.48
C LEU A 80 7.81 -14.54 17.07
N GLU A 81 7.70 -15.54 17.92
CA GLU A 81 6.80 -16.67 17.74
C GLU A 81 5.85 -16.74 18.92
N GLU A 82 4.56 -16.64 18.67
CA GLU A 82 3.50 -16.67 19.67
C GLU A 82 2.36 -17.57 19.20
N GLU A 83 2.00 -18.58 20.00
CA GLU A 83 0.87 -19.49 19.72
C GLU A 83 0.84 -20.09 18.29
N ASN A 84 2.02 -20.36 17.71
CA ASN A 84 2.25 -20.81 16.32
C ASN A 84 2.11 -19.70 15.25
N GLU A 85 1.97 -18.44 15.63
CA GLU A 85 2.03 -17.31 14.74
C GLU A 85 3.44 -16.72 14.68
N ILE A 86 3.85 -16.27 13.52
CA ILE A 86 5.07 -15.48 13.33
C ILE A 86 4.68 -14.02 13.29
N ILE A 87 5.25 -13.26 14.22
CA ILE A 87 5.08 -11.81 14.31
C ILE A 87 6.40 -11.14 13.98
N LEU A 88 6.36 -10.12 13.13
CA LEU A 88 7.52 -9.29 12.80
C LEU A 88 7.31 -7.89 13.39
N THR A 89 8.34 -7.37 14.06
CA THR A 89 8.31 -6.02 14.63
C THR A 89 9.64 -5.31 14.43
N GLY A 90 9.65 -3.99 14.56
CA GLY A 90 10.83 -3.17 14.43
C GLY A 90 11.49 -2.85 15.76
N VAL A 91 12.81 -2.90 15.81
CA VAL A 91 13.64 -2.49 16.96
C VAL A 91 14.78 -1.63 16.45
N ASP A 92 15.06 -0.53 17.13
CA ASP A 92 16.28 0.24 16.89
C ASP A 92 17.49 -0.48 17.47
N LYS A 93 18.50 -0.77 16.65
CA LYS A 93 19.69 -1.58 17.04
C LYS A 93 20.53 -0.94 18.14
N GLU A 94 20.54 0.39 18.22
CA GLU A 94 21.38 1.11 19.19
C GLU A 94 20.68 1.25 20.54
N THR A 95 19.41 1.63 20.52
CA THR A 95 18.64 1.92 21.73
C THR A 95 17.92 0.71 22.28
N LEU A 96 17.77 -0.35 21.49
CA LEU A 96 16.98 -1.56 21.77
C LEU A 96 15.51 -1.28 22.12
N LYS A 97 14.99 -0.13 21.64
CA LYS A 97 13.60 0.26 21.83
C LYS A 97 12.76 -0.14 20.61
N PRO A 98 11.45 -0.35 20.80
CA PRO A 98 10.53 -0.48 19.67
C PRO A 98 10.70 0.69 18.70
N SER A 99 10.62 0.39 17.42
CA SER A 99 10.67 1.34 16.33
C SER A 99 9.69 0.89 15.26
N GLY A 100 8.79 1.77 14.83
CA GLY A 100 7.76 1.41 13.86
C GLY A 100 8.34 0.71 12.65
N ILE A 101 7.84 -0.48 12.36
CA ILE A 101 8.33 -1.33 11.27
C ILE A 101 7.86 -0.83 9.90
N GLY A 102 6.77 -0.04 9.86
CA GLY A 102 6.16 0.46 8.63
C GLY A 102 5.50 -0.66 7.82
N GLY A 103 4.76 -1.54 8.51
CA GLY A 103 3.92 -2.55 7.85
C GLY A 103 2.90 -1.89 6.93
N ASP A 104 2.40 -0.75 7.32
CA ASP A 104 1.70 0.27 6.55
C ASP A 104 2.70 1.10 5.74
N ASP A 105 2.86 0.94 4.40
CA ASP A 105 2.28 -0.11 3.58
C ASP A 105 3.37 -1.03 2.96
N LYS A 106 4.48 -1.28 3.67
CA LYS A 106 5.51 -2.20 3.18
C LYS A 106 4.99 -3.64 3.02
N CYS A 107 3.91 -4.02 3.73
CA CYS A 107 3.22 -5.29 3.48
C CYS A 107 2.57 -5.29 2.10
N GLY A 108 1.91 -4.22 1.71
CA GLY A 108 1.37 -4.05 0.36
C GLY A 108 2.46 -4.03 -0.71
N VAL A 109 3.61 -3.38 -0.45
CA VAL A 109 4.78 -3.45 -1.35
C VAL A 109 5.21 -4.89 -1.58
N PHE A 110 5.35 -5.68 -0.50
CA PHE A 110 5.68 -7.11 -0.59
C PHE A 110 4.63 -7.89 -1.40
N LEU A 111 3.34 -7.69 -1.10
CA LEU A 111 2.24 -8.36 -1.78
C LEU A 111 2.19 -8.03 -3.27
N CYS A 112 2.39 -6.77 -3.63
CA CYS A 112 2.48 -6.34 -5.03
C CYS A 112 3.66 -7.01 -5.77
N LEU A 113 4.83 -7.15 -5.13
CA LEU A 113 5.97 -7.85 -5.71
C LEU A 113 5.69 -9.35 -5.88
N GLU A 114 4.99 -10.00 -4.94
CA GLU A 114 4.60 -11.41 -5.05
C GLU A 114 3.55 -11.62 -6.16
N MET A 115 2.59 -10.72 -6.33
CA MET A 115 1.63 -10.76 -7.45
C MET A 115 2.34 -10.59 -8.79
N LEU A 116 3.29 -9.68 -8.87
CA LEU A 116 4.10 -9.47 -10.08
C LEU A 116 4.93 -10.70 -10.45
N ASP A 117 5.44 -11.43 -9.47
CA ASP A 117 6.18 -12.67 -9.71
C ASP A 117 5.25 -13.80 -10.20
N THR A 118 4.04 -13.89 -9.65
CA THR A 118 3.15 -15.04 -9.81
C THR A 118 2.26 -14.94 -11.05
N LEU A 119 1.71 -13.75 -11.35
CA LEU A 119 0.74 -13.57 -12.44
C LEU A 119 1.44 -13.34 -13.78
N ASP A 120 0.90 -13.89 -14.85
CA ASP A 120 1.43 -13.72 -16.21
C ASP A 120 1.08 -12.35 -16.80
N ASN A 121 -0.14 -11.87 -16.53
CA ASN A 121 -0.62 -10.57 -16.98
C ASN A 121 -1.04 -9.74 -15.77
N VAL A 122 -0.30 -8.67 -15.48
CA VAL A 122 -0.54 -7.84 -14.30
C VAL A 122 0.05 -6.44 -14.47
N LYS A 123 -0.61 -5.46 -13.90
CA LYS A 123 -0.04 -4.13 -13.64
C LYS A 123 0.18 -3.96 -12.15
N VAL A 124 1.26 -3.26 -11.81
CA VAL A 124 1.57 -2.87 -10.44
C VAL A 124 1.93 -1.41 -10.42
N ALA A 125 1.39 -0.68 -9.45
CA ALA A 125 1.75 0.71 -9.17
C ALA A 125 2.22 0.84 -7.72
N PHE A 126 3.41 1.40 -7.54
CA PHE A 126 3.95 1.81 -6.25
C PHE A 126 3.92 3.32 -6.19
N PHE A 127 3.10 3.87 -5.32
CA PHE A 127 2.93 5.31 -5.18
C PHE A 127 3.79 5.86 -4.05
N VAL A 128 4.17 7.13 -4.16
CA VAL A 128 4.89 7.88 -3.13
C VAL A 128 3.95 8.82 -2.41
N SER A 129 4.28 9.17 -1.15
CA SER A 129 3.62 10.25 -0.39
C SER A 129 2.09 10.05 -0.24
N GLU A 130 1.68 8.81 0.06
CA GLU A 130 0.28 8.47 0.38
C GLU A 130 -0.11 9.10 1.69
N GLU A 131 0.70 8.93 2.75
CA GLU A 131 0.48 9.32 4.14
C GLU A 131 0.28 10.84 4.36
N ILE A 132 0.62 11.62 3.37
CA ILE A 132 0.45 13.09 3.36
C ILE A 132 -0.60 13.53 2.32
N GLY A 133 -1.55 12.63 2.00
CA GLY A 133 -2.73 12.91 1.22
C GLY A 133 -2.69 12.37 -0.21
N CYS A 134 -2.12 11.18 -0.44
CA CYS A 134 -2.12 10.48 -1.74
C CYS A 134 -1.50 11.32 -2.88
N LEU A 135 -0.44 12.07 -2.59
CA LEU A 135 0.13 13.03 -3.57
C LEU A 135 0.65 12.31 -4.82
N GLY A 136 1.26 11.13 -4.64
CA GLY A 136 1.78 10.32 -5.73
C GLY A 136 0.69 9.84 -6.68
N SER A 137 -0.34 9.21 -6.17
CA SER A 137 -1.45 8.69 -6.98
C SER A 137 -2.27 9.80 -7.62
N LYS A 138 -2.55 10.91 -6.91
CA LYS A 138 -3.18 12.11 -7.49
C LYS A 138 -2.39 12.65 -8.70
N LYS A 139 -1.07 12.73 -8.57
CA LYS A 139 -0.23 13.16 -9.69
C LYS A 139 -0.23 12.15 -10.82
N ALA A 140 -0.14 10.85 -10.50
CA ALA A 140 -0.09 9.78 -11.47
C ALA A 140 -1.34 9.73 -12.37
N VAL A 141 -2.54 9.87 -11.82
CA VAL A 141 -3.78 9.86 -12.63
C VAL A 141 -3.83 11.00 -13.64
N SER A 142 -3.22 12.13 -13.35
CA SER A 142 -3.16 13.30 -14.25
C SER A 142 -2.00 13.23 -15.25
N THR A 143 -0.83 12.71 -14.87
CA THR A 143 0.37 12.73 -15.71
C THR A 143 0.63 11.45 -16.47
N ASN A 144 0.11 10.31 -16.01
CA ASN A 144 0.28 8.98 -16.60
C ASN A 144 -1.06 8.25 -16.83
N PRO A 145 -2.15 8.91 -17.30
CA PRO A 145 -3.46 8.28 -17.44
C PRO A 145 -3.44 7.05 -18.35
N GLN A 146 -2.53 7.01 -19.33
CA GLN A 146 -2.36 5.90 -20.28
C GLN A 146 -1.99 4.58 -19.55
N PHE A 147 -1.34 4.64 -18.40
CA PHE A 147 -1.04 3.44 -17.62
C PHE A 147 -2.33 2.76 -17.12
N PHE A 148 -3.36 3.54 -16.84
CA PHE A 148 -4.62 3.06 -16.26
C PHE A 148 -5.70 2.71 -17.29
N GLN A 149 -5.52 3.04 -18.57
CA GLN A 149 -6.57 2.92 -19.60
C GLN A 149 -7.14 1.51 -19.79
N ASN A 150 -6.32 0.48 -19.62
CA ASN A 150 -6.75 -0.91 -19.78
C ASN A 150 -6.66 -1.70 -18.46
N VAL A 151 -6.91 -1.02 -17.35
CA VAL A 151 -7.11 -1.66 -16.05
C VAL A 151 -8.55 -2.19 -15.99
N GLY A 152 -8.69 -3.46 -15.67
CA GLY A 152 -9.99 -4.12 -15.52
C GLY A 152 -10.60 -3.92 -14.14
N TYR A 153 -9.77 -3.98 -13.12
CA TYR A 153 -10.07 -3.71 -11.71
C TYR A 153 -8.76 -3.44 -10.94
N ALA A 154 -8.87 -2.87 -9.74
CA ALA A 154 -7.70 -2.62 -8.89
C ALA A 154 -7.86 -3.22 -7.50
N ILE A 155 -6.74 -3.69 -6.93
CA ILE A 155 -6.63 -4.19 -5.56
C ILE A 155 -5.46 -3.47 -4.89
N GLN A 156 -5.73 -2.77 -3.80
CA GLN A 156 -4.75 -2.23 -2.89
C GLN A 156 -4.71 -3.07 -1.62
N TYR A 157 -3.55 -3.19 -1.00
CA TYR A 157 -3.37 -3.86 0.29
C TYR A 157 -2.95 -2.81 1.33
N ASP A 158 -3.90 -2.00 1.74
CA ASP A 158 -3.67 -0.88 2.64
C ASP A 158 -4.84 -0.74 3.62
N SER A 159 -5.18 -1.88 4.23
CA SER A 159 -6.14 -1.96 5.34
C SER A 159 -5.47 -2.70 6.50
N PRO A 160 -5.62 -2.23 7.75
CA PRO A 160 -4.96 -2.84 8.90
C PRO A 160 -5.54 -4.22 9.23
N LYS A 161 -4.79 -4.99 10.04
CA LYS A 161 -5.14 -6.33 10.52
C LYS A 161 -5.25 -7.35 9.38
N GLY A 162 -5.76 -8.54 9.69
CA GLY A 162 -6.00 -9.62 8.73
C GLY A 162 -7.44 -9.74 8.28
N ASN A 163 -8.37 -9.02 8.89
CA ASN A 163 -9.81 -9.19 8.72
C ASN A 163 -10.55 -7.92 8.29
N SER A 164 -9.86 -6.82 8.02
CA SER A 164 -10.48 -5.56 7.62
C SER A 164 -10.37 -5.27 6.14
N MET A 165 -11.27 -4.47 5.62
CA MET A 165 -11.20 -3.88 4.28
C MET A 165 -11.91 -2.55 4.23
N SER A 166 -11.53 -1.70 3.28
CA SER A 166 -12.26 -0.47 3.01
C SER A 166 -13.51 -0.75 2.18
N MET A 167 -14.65 -0.22 2.60
CA MET A 167 -15.88 -0.24 1.79
C MET A 167 -16.03 1.00 0.94
N SER A 168 -15.68 2.15 1.51
CA SER A 168 -15.80 3.44 0.83
C SER A 168 -14.67 4.37 1.25
N LEU A 169 -14.28 5.24 0.33
CA LEU A 169 -13.28 6.29 0.52
C LEU A 169 -13.93 7.64 0.18
N MET A 170 -13.78 8.63 1.04
CA MET A 170 -14.38 9.96 0.83
C MET A 170 -15.88 9.90 0.46
N GLY A 171 -16.61 8.96 1.07
CA GLY A 171 -18.04 8.76 0.81
C GLY A 171 -18.37 8.11 -0.54
N LYS A 172 -17.38 7.62 -1.29
CA LYS A 172 -17.59 6.89 -2.55
C LYS A 172 -17.32 5.41 -2.34
N ASP A 173 -18.29 4.57 -2.70
CA ASP A 173 -18.12 3.13 -2.63
C ASP A 173 -17.08 2.64 -3.64
N LEU A 174 -16.23 1.69 -3.23
CA LEU A 174 -15.19 1.12 -4.06
C LEU A 174 -15.77 0.21 -5.16
N PHE A 175 -16.86 -0.46 -4.85
CA PHE A 175 -17.62 -1.29 -5.77
C PHE A 175 -19.08 -1.43 -5.31
N ASN A 176 -19.95 -1.84 -6.22
CA ASN A 176 -21.34 -2.15 -5.88
C ASN A 176 -21.47 -3.65 -5.56
N LYS A 177 -21.94 -4.00 -4.37
CA LYS A 177 -22.12 -5.39 -3.90
C LYS A 177 -23.06 -6.24 -4.79
N THR A 178 -24.01 -5.60 -5.48
CA THR A 178 -24.97 -6.26 -6.38
C THR A 178 -24.53 -6.20 -7.85
N SER A 179 -23.33 -5.74 -8.13
CA SER A 179 -22.74 -5.84 -9.47
C SER A 179 -22.11 -7.23 -9.68
N ASP A 180 -21.83 -7.58 -10.93
CA ASP A 180 -21.10 -8.82 -11.26
C ASP A 180 -19.78 -8.91 -10.50
N PHE A 181 -19.07 -7.81 -10.36
CA PHE A 181 -17.86 -7.74 -9.53
C PHE A 181 -18.15 -8.05 -8.06
N GLY A 182 -19.15 -7.38 -7.47
CA GLY A 182 -19.49 -7.55 -6.07
C GLY A 182 -19.99 -8.97 -5.74
N GLU A 183 -20.78 -9.56 -6.62
CA GLU A 183 -21.28 -10.93 -6.47
C GLU A 183 -20.14 -11.97 -6.50
N LYS A 184 -19.11 -11.75 -7.32
CA LYS A 184 -17.93 -12.62 -7.42
C LYS A 184 -16.98 -12.47 -6.25
N VAL A 185 -16.69 -11.23 -5.82
CA VAL A 185 -15.65 -11.00 -4.79
C VAL A 185 -16.16 -11.23 -3.36
N SER A 186 -17.45 -10.94 -3.07
CA SER A 186 -17.96 -10.98 -1.70
C SER A 186 -17.85 -12.36 -1.04
N PRO A 187 -18.15 -13.49 -1.71
CA PRO A 187 -17.97 -14.81 -1.09
C PRO A 187 -16.52 -15.11 -0.74
N LEU A 188 -15.58 -14.77 -1.62
CA LEU A 188 -14.15 -15.00 -1.41
C LEU A 188 -13.60 -14.18 -0.26
N ILE A 189 -14.01 -12.91 -0.17
CA ILE A 189 -13.65 -12.00 0.91
C ILE A 189 -14.08 -12.59 2.26
N LEU A 190 -15.33 -13.08 2.35
CA LEU A 190 -15.85 -13.69 3.57
C LEU A 190 -15.16 -15.03 3.89
N GLU A 191 -14.87 -15.87 2.89
CA GLU A 191 -14.17 -17.14 3.06
C GLU A 191 -12.78 -16.93 3.66
N HIS A 192 -12.09 -15.81 3.30
CA HIS A 192 -10.79 -15.44 3.82
C HIS A 192 -10.84 -14.68 5.16
N GLY A 193 -12.02 -14.63 5.80
CA GLY A 193 -12.18 -14.06 7.13
C GLY A 193 -12.25 -12.53 7.18
N ILE A 194 -12.34 -11.85 6.03
CA ILE A 194 -12.53 -10.40 5.98
C ILE A 194 -14.00 -10.08 6.36
N ASN A 195 -14.21 -9.57 7.56
CA ASN A 195 -15.53 -9.30 8.12
C ASN A 195 -15.66 -7.93 8.79
N ASP A 196 -14.55 -7.19 8.90
CA ASP A 196 -14.52 -5.81 9.39
C ASP A 196 -14.48 -4.85 8.19
N TRP A 197 -15.62 -4.16 7.96
CA TRP A 197 -15.84 -3.31 6.79
C TRP A 197 -15.75 -1.85 7.20
N ALA A 198 -14.55 -1.27 7.06
CA ALA A 198 -14.27 0.07 7.50
C ALA A 198 -14.58 1.14 6.44
N ARG A 199 -14.73 2.38 6.90
CA ARG A 199 -14.76 3.58 6.05
C ARG A 199 -13.48 4.33 6.31
N HIS A 200 -12.57 4.30 5.35
CA HIS A 200 -11.34 5.06 5.45
C HIS A 200 -11.48 6.45 4.81
N PRO A 201 -10.77 7.47 5.29
CA PRO A 201 -10.83 8.80 4.69
C PRO A 201 -10.31 8.79 3.27
N TYR A 202 -9.12 8.23 3.02
CA TYR A 202 -8.50 8.10 1.71
C TYR A 202 -7.46 6.98 1.73
N THR A 203 -7.13 6.48 0.55
CA THR A 203 -5.96 5.68 0.20
C THR A 203 -5.69 5.93 -1.29
N ASP A 204 -4.62 5.39 -1.87
CA ASP A 204 -4.27 5.61 -3.28
C ASP A 204 -5.34 5.15 -4.29
N ILE A 205 -6.24 4.25 -3.89
CA ILE A 205 -7.42 3.89 -4.68
C ILE A 205 -8.37 5.08 -4.89
N TRP A 206 -8.41 6.04 -3.97
CA TRP A 206 -9.33 7.18 -4.09
C TRP A 206 -9.12 8.00 -5.37
N PRO A 207 -7.93 8.50 -5.73
CA PRO A 207 -7.74 9.20 -7.00
C PRO A 207 -8.08 8.32 -8.21
N LEU A 208 -7.88 6.99 -8.10
CA LEU A 208 -8.21 6.06 -9.16
C LEU A 208 -9.71 5.97 -9.40
N ILE A 209 -10.53 5.76 -8.34
CA ILE A 209 -11.99 5.69 -8.46
C ILE A 209 -12.62 7.05 -8.80
N ASP A 210 -11.93 8.14 -8.53
CA ASP A 210 -12.38 9.47 -8.87
C ASP A 210 -12.22 9.77 -10.37
N THR A 211 -11.14 9.25 -10.94
CA THR A 211 -10.75 9.50 -12.33
C THR A 211 -11.26 8.40 -13.28
N PHE A 212 -11.16 7.13 -12.86
CA PHE A 212 -11.47 5.97 -13.72
C PHE A 212 -12.74 5.24 -13.24
N ASN A 213 -13.31 4.41 -14.13
CA ASN A 213 -14.59 3.75 -13.88
C ASN A 213 -14.46 2.23 -13.64
N PHE A 214 -13.31 1.74 -13.20
CA PHE A 214 -13.15 0.34 -12.81
C PHE A 214 -13.41 0.12 -11.33
N SER A 215 -13.89 -1.08 -10.97
CA SER A 215 -14.13 -1.48 -9.58
C SER A 215 -12.82 -1.69 -8.83
N CYS A 216 -12.82 -1.41 -7.52
CA CYS A 216 -11.63 -1.49 -6.68
C CYS A 216 -11.90 -2.22 -5.38
N LEU A 217 -10.83 -2.75 -4.78
CA LEU A 217 -10.78 -3.28 -3.42
C LEU A 217 -9.60 -2.65 -2.66
N ASN A 218 -9.77 -2.42 -1.36
CA ASN A 218 -8.65 -2.15 -0.45
C ASN A 218 -8.72 -3.16 0.70
N LEU A 219 -7.78 -4.11 0.70
CA LEU A 219 -7.78 -5.31 1.52
C LEU A 219 -6.78 -5.22 2.67
N ALA A 220 -7.02 -6.04 3.69
CA ALA A 220 -6.11 -6.24 4.81
C ALA A 220 -4.71 -6.67 4.35
N ALA A 221 -3.68 -6.08 4.96
CA ALA A 221 -2.28 -6.34 4.68
C ALA A 221 -1.52 -6.98 5.86
N GLY A 222 -2.19 -7.25 6.99
CA GLY A 222 -1.63 -7.97 8.13
C GLY A 222 -0.75 -7.13 9.05
N TYR A 223 -0.79 -5.80 8.95
CA TYR A 223 -0.12 -4.91 9.89
C TYR A 223 -1.08 -4.45 11.01
N HIS A 224 -0.53 -4.25 12.20
CA HIS A 224 -1.26 -3.89 13.41
C HIS A 224 -0.59 -2.73 14.12
N ARG A 225 -1.34 -1.95 14.90
CA ARG A 225 -0.85 -0.77 15.62
C ARG A 225 -0.09 0.20 14.72
N TYR A 226 -0.56 0.33 13.46
CA TYR A 226 0.03 1.24 12.49
C TYR A 226 0.18 2.67 13.04
N HIS A 227 1.11 3.42 12.50
CA HIS A 227 1.45 4.78 12.93
C HIS A 227 1.99 4.89 14.37
N THR A 228 2.45 3.78 14.96
CA THR A 228 3.09 3.76 16.29
C THR A 228 4.44 3.04 16.27
N ASP A 229 5.30 3.35 17.26
CA ASP A 229 6.56 2.64 17.42
C ASP A 229 6.38 1.14 17.73
N ASN A 230 5.19 0.74 18.21
CA ASN A 230 4.84 -0.65 18.53
C ASN A 230 4.11 -1.37 17.38
N GLU A 231 4.26 -0.88 16.17
CA GLU A 231 3.70 -1.51 14.98
C GLU A 231 4.31 -2.91 14.77
N TYR A 232 3.47 -3.86 14.38
CA TYR A 232 3.88 -5.22 14.08
C TYR A 232 3.10 -5.82 12.92
N VAL A 233 3.63 -6.89 12.34
CA VAL A 233 3.06 -7.60 11.19
C VAL A 233 2.84 -9.06 11.56
N VAL A 234 1.65 -9.59 11.29
CA VAL A 234 1.30 -11.01 11.46
C VAL A 234 1.48 -11.72 10.11
N VAL A 235 2.44 -12.63 10.05
CA VAL A 235 2.86 -13.25 8.77
C VAL A 235 1.77 -14.12 8.15
N SER A 236 0.94 -14.79 8.95
CA SER A 236 -0.19 -15.58 8.47
C SER A 236 -1.26 -14.71 7.80
N GLU A 237 -1.49 -13.49 8.32
CA GLU A 237 -2.44 -12.54 7.75
C GLU A 237 -1.93 -11.96 6.42
N VAL A 238 -0.63 -11.63 6.31
CA VAL A 238 -0.01 -11.25 5.03
C VAL A 238 -0.15 -12.38 4.01
N GLN A 239 0.10 -13.63 4.43
CA GLN A 239 -0.08 -14.79 3.56
C GLN A 239 -1.54 -14.95 3.10
N ASN A 240 -2.51 -14.75 4.00
CA ASN A 240 -3.94 -14.77 3.67
C ASN A 240 -4.31 -13.70 2.63
N GLY A 241 -3.76 -12.49 2.76
CA GLY A 241 -3.93 -11.41 1.77
C GLY A 241 -3.42 -11.80 0.38
N PHE A 242 -2.25 -12.45 0.32
CA PHE A 242 -1.71 -12.99 -0.93
C PHE A 242 -2.62 -14.05 -1.56
N GLU A 243 -3.06 -15.03 -0.77
CA GLU A 243 -3.94 -16.12 -1.23
C GLU A 243 -5.29 -15.59 -1.70
N LEU A 244 -5.89 -14.64 -0.97
CA LEU A 244 -7.11 -13.95 -1.38
C LEU A 244 -6.92 -13.24 -2.72
N GLY A 245 -5.83 -12.48 -2.89
CA GLY A 245 -5.55 -11.81 -4.16
C GLY A 245 -5.45 -12.76 -5.35
N LEU A 246 -4.83 -13.92 -5.16
CA LEU A 246 -4.77 -14.96 -6.21
C LEU A 246 -6.15 -15.53 -6.52
N LYS A 247 -6.96 -15.84 -5.50
CA LYS A 247 -8.33 -16.35 -5.71
C LYS A 247 -9.23 -15.31 -6.39
N LEU A 248 -9.11 -14.04 -5.98
CA LEU A 248 -9.83 -12.94 -6.63
C LEU A 248 -9.43 -12.84 -8.11
N HIS A 249 -8.14 -12.94 -8.42
CA HIS A 249 -7.70 -12.94 -9.81
C HIS A 249 -8.22 -14.15 -10.60
N GLN A 250 -8.23 -15.35 -10.01
CA GLN A 250 -8.77 -16.55 -10.65
C GLN A 250 -10.26 -16.40 -10.97
N GLU A 251 -11.06 -15.80 -10.08
CA GLU A 251 -12.49 -15.57 -10.27
C GLU A 251 -12.78 -14.44 -11.25
N LEU A 252 -12.05 -13.33 -11.12
CA LEU A 252 -12.29 -12.14 -11.94
C LEU A 252 -11.67 -12.25 -13.34
N GLY A 253 -10.56 -12.95 -13.46
CA GLY A 253 -9.79 -13.05 -14.71
C GLY A 253 -9.28 -11.68 -15.19
N GLU A 254 -9.06 -11.59 -16.48
CA GLU A 254 -8.56 -10.40 -17.18
C GLU A 254 -9.73 -9.64 -17.84
N ASN A 255 -10.75 -9.30 -17.05
CA ASN A 255 -11.97 -8.66 -17.51
C ASN A 255 -12.10 -7.24 -16.93
N PHE A 256 -12.90 -6.42 -17.61
CA PHE A 256 -13.27 -5.09 -17.14
C PHE A 256 -14.51 -5.17 -16.25
N TYR A 257 -14.43 -4.60 -15.06
CA TYR A 257 -15.53 -4.50 -14.11
C TYR A 257 -15.86 -3.04 -13.84
N GLU A 258 -16.91 -2.56 -14.48
CA GLU A 258 -17.36 -1.19 -14.33
C GLU A 258 -17.82 -0.92 -12.90
N ARG A 259 -17.33 0.17 -12.31
CA ARG A 259 -17.82 0.70 -11.05
C ARG A 259 -19.10 1.50 -11.30
N LYS A 260 -20.26 0.86 -11.29
CA LYS A 260 -21.55 1.56 -11.42
C LYS A 260 -21.73 2.52 -10.24
N LYS A 261 -21.82 3.82 -10.53
CA LYS A 261 -22.22 4.81 -9.54
C LYS A 261 -23.64 4.45 -9.08
N GLU A 262 -23.88 4.38 -7.78
CA GLU A 262 -25.24 4.27 -7.28
C GLU A 262 -26.00 5.51 -7.74
N VAL A 263 -27.05 5.31 -8.52
CA VAL A 263 -27.99 6.37 -8.85
C VAL A 263 -28.69 6.72 -7.53
N ASN A 264 -28.43 7.90 -7.01
CA ASN A 264 -29.07 8.42 -5.81
C ASN A 264 -30.58 8.35 -6.01
N LYS A 265 -31.24 7.33 -5.47
CA LYS A 265 -32.71 7.16 -5.51
C LYS A 265 -33.45 8.33 -4.88
N PHE A 266 -32.74 9.21 -4.17
CA PHE A 266 -33.30 10.42 -3.58
C PHE A 266 -33.81 11.41 -4.63
N ASN A 267 -33.14 11.53 -5.79
CA ASN A 267 -33.58 12.41 -6.89
C ASN A 267 -34.80 11.87 -7.65
N THR A 268 -35.03 10.55 -7.60
CA THR A 268 -36.19 9.92 -8.27
C THR A 268 -37.46 10.03 -7.42
N LEU A 269 -37.34 10.19 -6.08
CA LEU A 269 -38.49 10.25 -5.19
C LEU A 269 -39.13 11.67 -5.13
N PHE A 270 -38.39 12.71 -5.49
CA PHE A 270 -38.84 14.11 -5.43
C PHE A 270 -39.05 14.76 -6.78
N GLY A 271 -39.16 13.99 -7.87
CA GLY A 271 -39.71 14.45 -9.14
C GLY A 271 -39.01 15.65 -9.81
N TYR A 272 -37.73 15.85 -9.59
CA TYR A 272 -36.95 16.78 -10.42
C TYR A 272 -36.63 16.08 -11.73
N GLY A 273 -37.48 16.32 -12.72
CA GLY A 273 -37.35 15.83 -14.06
C GLY A 273 -36.01 16.16 -14.70
N GLU A 274 -35.60 15.25 -15.58
CA GLU A 274 -34.47 15.45 -16.49
C GLU A 274 -34.54 16.83 -17.13
N LYS A 275 -33.70 17.76 -16.66
CA LYS A 275 -33.38 18.93 -17.47
C LYS A 275 -32.45 18.49 -18.57
N GLN A 276 -32.93 18.57 -19.79
CA GLN A 276 -32.13 18.53 -21.00
C GLN A 276 -30.89 19.40 -20.80
N ILE A 277 -29.73 18.84 -21.10
CA ILE A 277 -28.46 19.55 -21.16
C ILE A 277 -28.60 20.55 -22.31
N ILE A 278 -28.92 21.78 -22.00
CA ILE A 278 -28.67 22.93 -22.89
C ILE A 278 -27.26 23.37 -22.54
N ASN A 279 -26.37 23.29 -23.53
CA ASN A 279 -25.04 23.87 -23.47
C ASN A 279 -25.21 25.40 -23.22
N GLU A 280 -24.92 25.82 -22.04
CA GLU A 280 -24.58 27.20 -21.74
C GLU A 280 -23.21 27.15 -21.04
N GLU A 281 -22.23 27.66 -21.80
CA GLU A 281 -20.98 28.15 -21.27
C GLU A 281 -21.32 29.26 -20.26
N GLU A 282 -21.16 28.99 -18.98
CA GLU A 282 -21.01 30.05 -17.97
C GLU A 282 -19.96 29.61 -16.95
N ASP A 283 -18.93 30.43 -16.95
CA ASP A 283 -17.84 30.55 -16.01
C ASP A 283 -18.34 30.44 -14.55
N ASP A 284 -17.89 29.42 -13.83
CA ASP A 284 -17.78 29.47 -12.38
C ASP A 284 -16.33 29.21 -12.01
N ASP A 285 -15.58 30.33 -12.00
CA ASP A 285 -14.30 30.48 -11.35
C ASP A 285 -14.45 30.19 -9.85
N LEU A 286 -14.34 28.92 -9.47
CA LEU A 286 -13.90 28.55 -8.15
C LEU A 286 -12.38 28.50 -8.18
N PHE A 287 -11.80 29.67 -7.94
CA PHE A 287 -10.41 29.89 -7.64
C PHE A 287 -9.96 28.92 -6.52
N PHE A 288 -9.34 27.82 -6.90
CA PHE A 288 -8.24 27.28 -6.15
C PHE A 288 -7.01 28.02 -6.67
N ASP A 289 -6.47 28.89 -5.87
CA ASP A 289 -5.16 29.49 -6.08
C ASP A 289 -4.12 28.38 -6.21
N GLU A 290 -3.88 27.94 -7.44
CA GLU A 290 -2.78 27.08 -7.84
C GLU A 290 -1.57 27.92 -8.21
N GLU A 291 -1.10 28.72 -7.32
CA GLU A 291 0.25 29.29 -7.35
C GLU A 291 0.77 29.43 -5.92
N GLU A 292 0.93 28.33 -5.18
CA GLU A 292 2.08 28.28 -4.30
C GLU A 292 3.24 27.80 -5.15
N ASP A 293 4.01 28.77 -5.59
CA ASP A 293 5.34 28.62 -6.15
C ASP A 293 6.08 27.56 -5.34
N PHE A 294 6.47 26.46 -6.00
CA PHE A 294 7.53 25.61 -5.52
C PHE A 294 8.79 26.46 -5.49
N GLU A 295 8.93 27.26 -4.44
CA GLU A 295 10.22 27.79 -4.10
C GLU A 295 11.16 26.60 -3.91
N ASP A 296 12.11 26.55 -4.81
CA ASP A 296 13.34 25.79 -4.75
C ASP A 296 13.93 25.99 -3.35
N PHE A 297 13.56 25.15 -2.39
CA PHE A 297 14.25 25.07 -1.12
C PHE A 297 15.63 24.55 -1.41
N GLY A 298 16.49 25.53 -1.62
CA GLY A 298 17.88 25.38 -1.90
C GLY A 298 18.51 24.28 -1.05
N ASN A 299 19.37 23.53 -1.71
CA ASN A 299 20.37 22.66 -1.15
C ASN A 299 20.91 23.21 0.17
N GLU A 300 20.35 22.83 1.29
CA GLU A 300 21.13 22.80 2.52
C GLU A 300 21.97 21.55 2.44
N GLU A 301 23.18 21.75 1.94
CA GLU A 301 24.30 20.82 2.04
C GLU A 301 24.52 20.52 3.53
N TYR A 302 23.96 19.40 4.00
CA TYR A 302 24.52 18.77 5.18
C TYR A 302 25.86 18.18 4.81
N PHE A 303 26.92 18.91 5.15
CA PHE A 303 28.31 18.49 5.06
C PHE A 303 28.50 17.16 5.80
N TYR A 304 28.54 16.06 5.08
CA TYR A 304 29.17 14.84 5.51
C TYR A 304 30.66 14.94 5.15
N SER A 305 31.48 15.38 6.10
CA SER A 305 32.93 15.22 6.02
C SER A 305 33.29 13.79 6.41
N GLY A 306 33.64 12.97 5.46
CA GLY A 306 34.09 11.59 5.72
C GLY A 306 34.37 10.85 4.42
N GLU A 307 35.63 10.68 4.13
CA GLU A 307 36.20 10.16 2.90
C GLU A 307 35.82 8.69 2.61
N LYS A 308 35.53 8.44 1.31
CA LYS A 308 35.88 7.27 0.46
C LYS A 308 35.60 5.85 0.94
N GLU A 309 34.92 5.19 0.02
CA GLU A 309 34.85 3.80 -0.40
C GLU A 309 33.52 3.13 -0.18
N THR A 310 32.60 3.37 -1.12
CA THR A 310 31.40 2.58 -1.29
C THR A 310 31.72 1.34 -2.13
N LYS A 311 31.98 0.24 -1.48
CA LYS A 311 31.80 -1.10 -2.04
C LYS A 311 30.71 -1.80 -1.24
N ASN A 312 29.60 -2.10 -1.95
CA ASN A 312 28.61 -3.13 -1.61
C ASN A 312 28.29 -3.35 -0.11
N GLN A 313 27.59 -2.41 0.54
CA GLN A 313 27.15 -2.59 1.92
C GLN A 313 25.78 -3.29 2.08
N PHE A 314 25.17 -3.74 1.01
CA PHE A 314 23.88 -4.46 1.08
C PHE A 314 24.00 -5.96 1.34
N VAL A 315 25.19 -6.55 1.37
CA VAL A 315 25.40 -8.01 1.51
C VAL A 315 25.76 -8.43 2.93
N ASP A 316 26.27 -7.53 3.79
CA ASP A 316 26.81 -7.90 5.12
C ASP A 316 25.87 -7.64 6.30
N LEU A 317 24.56 -7.45 6.07
CA LEU A 317 23.58 -7.24 7.15
C LEU A 317 23.05 -8.53 7.80
N TRP A 318 23.60 -9.70 7.44
CA TRP A 318 23.03 -11.00 7.79
C TRP A 318 23.94 -11.91 8.62
N ASP A 319 24.88 -11.38 9.40
CA ASP A 319 25.57 -12.20 10.41
C ASP A 319 24.65 -12.49 11.60
N TYR A 320 24.12 -13.70 11.59
CA TYR A 320 23.14 -14.25 12.52
C TYR A 320 23.72 -14.65 13.89
N GLU A 321 25.00 -14.42 14.18
CA GLU A 321 25.70 -15.03 15.31
C GLU A 321 26.31 -14.04 16.30
N GLU A 322 25.72 -12.98 16.75
CA GLU A 322 26.18 -12.35 18.00
C GLU A 322 25.11 -11.45 18.66
N PHE A 323 24.12 -12.07 19.29
CA PHE A 323 23.33 -11.41 20.32
C PHE A 323 23.14 -12.33 21.52
N ASN A 324 24.26 -12.68 22.19
CA ASN A 324 24.26 -13.27 23.52
C ASN A 324 24.59 -12.23 24.58
N GLY A 325 23.90 -11.13 24.60
CA GLY A 325 23.92 -10.15 25.71
C GLY A 325 22.58 -10.21 26.44
N GLY A 326 22.56 -10.72 27.66
CA GLY A 326 21.44 -11.09 28.51
C GLY A 326 20.32 -10.08 28.79
N TYR A 327 19.73 -9.50 27.74
CA TYR A 327 18.44 -8.81 27.79
C TYR A 327 17.42 -9.67 27.06
N ASP A 328 16.41 -10.11 27.78
CA ASP A 328 15.28 -10.83 27.22
C ASP A 328 14.40 -9.83 26.47
N ILE A 329 14.79 -9.58 25.20
CA ILE A 329 14.06 -8.68 24.28
C ILE A 329 12.61 -9.16 24.10
N GLN A 330 12.37 -10.48 24.11
CA GLN A 330 11.02 -11.03 24.07
C GLN A 330 10.19 -10.52 25.24
N LYS A 331 10.72 -10.60 26.45
CA LYS A 331 10.00 -10.16 27.64
C LYS A 331 9.74 -8.65 27.64
N THR A 332 10.71 -7.83 27.23
CA THR A 332 10.55 -6.36 27.18
C THR A 332 9.54 -5.95 26.11
N LEU A 333 9.50 -6.64 24.96
CA LEU A 333 8.50 -6.42 23.93
C LEU A 333 7.13 -6.93 24.37
N PHE A 334 7.04 -8.12 25.00
CA PHE A 334 5.79 -8.66 25.52
C PHE A 334 5.15 -7.78 26.59
N ASP A 335 5.94 -7.23 27.54
CA ASP A 335 5.44 -6.28 28.53
C ASP A 335 4.90 -4.99 27.92
N SER A 336 5.38 -4.60 26.70
CA SER A 336 4.85 -3.47 25.94
C SER A 336 3.62 -3.81 25.08
N TYR A 337 3.40 -5.10 24.76
CA TYR A 337 2.25 -5.59 24.00
C TYR A 337 1.10 -6.06 24.89
N GLY A 338 1.30 -6.22 26.23
CA GLY A 338 0.29 -6.64 27.17
C GLY A 338 -0.79 -5.59 27.39
N ASP A 339 -2.00 -5.98 27.04
CA ASP A 339 -3.30 -5.53 27.51
C ASP A 339 -3.57 -4.01 27.61
N HIS A 340 -3.83 -3.36 26.49
CA HIS A 340 -4.65 -2.14 26.44
C HIS A 340 -5.64 -2.24 25.27
N THR A 341 -6.72 -2.99 25.49
CA THR A 341 -7.97 -2.80 24.74
C THR A 341 -8.59 -1.47 25.19
N THR A 342 -8.12 -0.37 24.66
CA THR A 342 -8.88 0.87 24.68
C THR A 342 -9.46 1.06 23.30
N GLU A 343 -10.76 0.79 23.21
CA GLU A 343 -11.62 1.27 22.13
C GLU A 343 -11.40 2.77 21.98
N PHE A 344 -10.85 3.19 20.85
CA PHE A 344 -10.95 4.57 20.41
C PHE A 344 -12.11 4.62 19.42
N ASP A 345 -13.22 5.18 19.87
CA ASP A 345 -14.31 5.67 19.03
C ASP A 345 -13.80 6.85 18.19
N TRP A 346 -13.86 6.69 16.87
CA TRP A 346 -13.82 7.75 15.86
C TRP A 346 -15.01 7.64 14.92
#